data_03edf1642828fac0e679a7a65cebfb72
#
_entry.id   03edf1642828fac0e679a7a65cebfb72
#
_cell.length_a   1.000
_cell.length_b   1.000
_cell.length_c   1.000
_cell.angle_alpha   90.00
_cell.angle_beta   90.00
_cell.angle_gamma   90.00
#
_symmetry.space_group_name_H-M   'P 1'
#
loop_
_entity.id
_entity.type
_entity.pdbx_description
1 polymer ?
#
loop_
_entity_poly.entity_id
_entity_poly.type
_entity_poly.pdbx_seq_one_letter_code
_entity_poly.pdbx_strand_id
1 'polypeptide(L)'
;LVALEKGLVVMFADLAPDRRIHATGGQARGLYAEMARNLATRTKPDGGALSNVVERFVSQAQHDAEAQEQLTDDIIRQRLAHFEELTGGFDFAQVIRRYWEGHETGDEELKSAAIRWLRGEFATKTDARKALGVRTIVNDASVYDHLKLLSAFVCEAGYKGLLVGLDEMV
;
A
#
# COMPACT_ATOMS: atom_id res chain seq x y z
N LEU A 1 9.22 18.93 -5.29
CA LEU A 1 8.05 19.43 -4.59
C LEU A 1 8.31 19.53 -3.09
N VAL A 2 7.79 20.60 -2.48
CA VAL A 2 8.04 20.92 -1.06
C VAL A 2 7.59 19.78 -0.13
N ALA A 3 6.46 19.13 -0.42
CA ALA A 3 5.95 18.02 0.39
C ALA A 3 6.93 16.83 0.43
N LEU A 4 7.53 16.46 -0.69
CA LEU A 4 8.51 15.38 -0.76
C LEU A 4 9.79 15.72 0.01
N GLU A 5 10.25 16.95 -0.06
CA GLU A 5 11.41 17.42 0.70
C GLU A 5 11.19 17.39 2.21
N LYS A 6 9.94 17.56 2.66
CA LYS A 6 9.55 17.47 4.07
C LYS A 6 9.36 16.04 4.58
N GLY A 7 9.59 15.04 3.74
CA GLY A 7 9.45 13.63 4.12
C GLY A 7 8.04 13.07 4.04
N LEU A 8 7.13 13.74 3.34
CA LEU A 8 5.80 13.23 3.03
C LEU A 8 5.85 12.31 1.82
N VAL A 9 4.97 11.32 1.81
CA VAL A 9 4.64 10.54 0.61
C VAL A 9 3.49 11.25 -0.07
N VAL A 10 3.56 11.39 -1.38
CA VAL A 10 2.53 12.07 -2.18
C VAL A 10 1.91 11.08 -3.15
N MET A 11 0.59 11.04 -3.19
CA MET A 11 -0.14 10.36 -4.24
C MET A 11 -1.14 11.34 -4.86
N PHE A 12 -1.27 11.30 -6.18
CA PHE A 12 -2.16 12.22 -6.88
C PHE A 12 -2.81 11.54 -8.09
N ALA A 13 -3.95 12.05 -8.48
CA ALA A 13 -4.66 11.65 -9.68
C ALA A 13 -5.49 12.81 -10.20
N ASP A 14 -5.79 12.75 -11.49
CA ASP A 14 -6.71 13.67 -12.13
C ASP A 14 -8.14 13.13 -11.98
N LEU A 15 -9.03 13.99 -11.50
CA LEU A 15 -10.46 13.70 -11.48
C LEU A 15 -11.02 13.84 -12.90
N ALA A 16 -11.69 12.82 -13.36
CA ALA A 16 -12.38 12.79 -14.63
C ALA A 16 -13.82 12.30 -14.43
N PRO A 17 -14.74 12.49 -15.37
CA PRO A 17 -16.12 12.00 -15.23
C PRO A 17 -16.23 10.50 -14.95
N ASP A 18 -15.26 9.71 -15.40
CA ASP A 18 -15.16 8.27 -15.19
C ASP A 18 -14.31 7.89 -13.94
N ARG A 19 -13.80 8.87 -13.20
CA ARG A 19 -12.92 8.67 -12.04
C ARG A 19 -13.29 9.61 -10.90
N ARG A 20 -14.26 9.20 -10.09
CA ARG A 20 -14.72 9.97 -8.94
C ARG A 20 -14.60 9.14 -7.67
N ILE A 21 -14.19 9.78 -6.59
CA ILE A 21 -13.95 9.13 -5.30
C ILE A 21 -15.21 8.52 -4.68
N HIS A 22 -16.38 9.03 -5.01
CA HIS A 22 -17.68 8.56 -4.53
C HIS A 22 -18.52 7.84 -5.60
N ALA A 23 -17.88 7.45 -6.70
CA ALA A 23 -18.58 6.84 -7.81
C ALA A 23 -18.70 5.32 -7.62
N THR A 24 -19.64 4.73 -8.34
CA THR A 24 -19.87 3.29 -8.45
C THR A 24 -19.35 2.76 -9.80
N GLY A 25 -19.50 1.45 -10.05
CA GLY A 25 -19.11 0.86 -11.33
C GLY A 25 -17.59 0.75 -11.54
N GLY A 26 -16.80 0.72 -10.46
CA GLY A 26 -15.35 0.60 -10.51
C GLY A 26 -14.61 1.93 -10.69
N GLN A 27 -15.31 3.05 -10.73
CA GLN A 27 -14.71 4.37 -10.94
C GLN A 27 -13.84 4.83 -9.77
N ALA A 28 -14.34 4.67 -8.53
CA ALA A 28 -13.57 5.01 -7.34
C ALA A 28 -12.33 4.10 -7.19
N ARG A 29 -12.49 2.81 -7.46
CA ARG A 29 -11.37 1.87 -7.49
C ARG A 29 -10.34 2.26 -8.55
N GLY A 30 -10.78 2.66 -9.74
CA GLY A 30 -9.90 3.12 -10.82
C GLY A 30 -9.10 4.36 -10.43
N LEU A 31 -9.75 5.31 -9.75
CA LEU A 31 -9.08 6.49 -9.20
C LEU A 31 -8.04 6.11 -8.15
N TYR A 32 -8.39 5.21 -7.24
CA TYR A 32 -7.44 4.71 -6.23
C TYR A 32 -6.23 4.04 -6.90
N ALA A 33 -6.45 3.17 -7.89
CA ALA A 33 -5.37 2.49 -8.58
C ALA A 33 -4.42 3.47 -9.28
N GLU A 34 -4.95 4.53 -9.87
CA GLU A 34 -4.14 5.59 -10.46
C GLU A 34 -3.31 6.33 -9.40
N MET A 35 -3.95 6.74 -8.30
CA MET A 35 -3.25 7.39 -7.18
C MET A 35 -2.12 6.49 -6.64
N ALA A 36 -2.39 5.21 -6.45
CA ALA A 36 -1.41 4.27 -5.93
C ALA A 36 -0.22 4.09 -6.89
N ARG A 37 -0.46 4.05 -8.20
CA ARG A 37 0.61 4.01 -9.20
C ARG A 37 1.43 5.30 -9.24
N ASN A 38 0.81 6.43 -8.99
CA ASN A 38 1.46 7.74 -8.96
C ASN A 38 2.12 8.07 -7.63
N LEU A 39 2.08 7.16 -6.67
CA LEU A 39 2.67 7.39 -5.36
C LEU A 39 4.15 7.72 -5.51
N ALA A 40 4.55 8.85 -4.94
CA ALA A 40 5.88 9.43 -5.06
C ALA A 40 6.52 9.62 -3.69
N THR A 41 7.83 9.44 -3.65
CA THR A 41 8.67 9.74 -2.49
C THR A 41 9.81 10.67 -2.92
N ARG A 42 10.56 11.19 -1.95
CA ARG A 42 11.71 12.03 -2.23
C ARG A 42 12.73 11.36 -3.16
N THR A 43 12.96 10.06 -2.98
CA THR A 43 13.91 9.30 -3.78
C THR A 43 13.35 8.84 -5.12
N LYS A 44 12.03 8.85 -5.27
CA LYS A 44 11.33 8.49 -6.51
C LYS A 44 10.18 9.46 -6.77
N PRO A 45 10.49 10.69 -7.19
CA PRO A 45 9.48 11.75 -7.30
C PRO A 45 8.54 11.62 -8.50
N ASP A 46 8.87 10.78 -9.47
CA ASP A 46 8.09 10.62 -10.72
C ASP A 46 6.93 9.61 -10.60
N GLY A 47 6.73 9.03 -9.43
CA GLY A 47 5.70 8.02 -9.21
C GLY A 47 6.26 6.60 -9.18
N GLY A 48 5.39 5.62 -8.99
CA GLY A 48 5.78 4.20 -8.93
C GLY A 48 6.58 3.84 -7.67
N ALA A 49 6.47 4.63 -6.60
CA ALA A 49 7.27 4.45 -5.39
C ALA A 49 6.65 3.51 -4.35
N LEU A 50 5.46 2.95 -4.60
CA LEU A 50 4.80 2.10 -3.60
C LEU A 50 5.67 0.89 -3.19
N SER A 51 6.27 0.20 -4.15
CA SER A 51 7.18 -0.90 -3.86
C SER A 51 8.40 -0.46 -3.04
N ASN A 52 8.89 0.75 -3.27
CA ASN A 52 9.99 1.32 -2.49
C ASN A 52 9.59 1.58 -1.03
N VAL A 53 8.36 2.03 -0.80
CA VAL A 53 7.82 2.23 0.56
C VAL A 53 7.72 0.89 1.29
N VAL A 54 7.17 -0.13 0.64
CA VAL A 54 7.06 -1.48 1.21
C VAL A 54 8.45 -2.06 1.48
N GLU A 55 9.36 -1.93 0.53
CA GLU A 55 10.74 -2.41 0.67
C GLU A 55 11.46 -1.74 1.84
N ARG A 56 11.30 -0.44 2.01
CA ARG A 56 11.87 0.28 3.16
C ARG A 56 11.33 -0.25 4.48
N PHE A 57 10.02 -0.49 4.56
CA PHE A 57 9.40 -1.03 5.77
C PHE A 57 9.94 -2.43 6.11
N VAL A 58 9.98 -3.36 5.15
CA VAL A 58 10.43 -4.73 5.40
C VAL A 58 11.93 -4.80 5.65
N SER A 59 12.72 -3.98 4.98
CA SER A 59 14.18 -3.91 5.20
C SER A 59 14.51 -3.38 6.59
N GLN A 60 13.79 -2.37 7.07
CA GLN A 60 13.95 -1.86 8.43
C GLN A 60 13.54 -2.90 9.47
N ALA A 61 12.45 -3.62 9.21
CA ALA A 61 12.01 -4.72 10.08
C ALA A 61 13.04 -5.84 10.13
N GLN A 62 13.65 -6.19 9.00
CA GLN A 62 14.73 -7.19 8.94
C GLN A 62 15.94 -6.74 9.75
N HIS A 63 16.37 -5.50 9.56
CA HIS A 63 17.52 -4.94 10.30
C HIS A 63 17.27 -4.98 11.82
N ASP A 64 16.09 -4.59 12.26
CA ASP A 64 15.74 -4.60 13.68
C ASP A 64 15.61 -6.02 14.23
N ALA A 65 15.08 -6.95 13.43
CA ALA A 65 14.98 -8.36 13.80
C ALA A 65 16.36 -8.98 14.03
N GLU A 66 17.31 -8.70 13.14
CA GLU A 66 18.69 -9.16 13.29
C GLU A 66 19.34 -8.60 14.57
N ALA A 67 19.14 -7.32 14.86
CA ALA A 67 19.67 -6.67 16.06
C ALA A 67 19.04 -7.22 17.36
N GLN A 68 17.79 -7.68 17.31
CA GLN A 68 17.05 -8.20 18.46
C GLN A 68 17.05 -9.73 18.56
N GLU A 69 17.72 -10.42 17.64
CA GLU A 69 17.72 -11.88 17.52
C GLU A 69 16.30 -12.47 17.43
N GLN A 70 15.42 -11.81 16.64
CA GLN A 70 14.04 -12.20 16.41
C GLN A 70 13.80 -12.53 14.94
N LEU A 71 12.68 -13.17 14.63
CA LEU A 71 12.25 -13.37 13.25
C LEU A 71 11.68 -12.07 12.67
N THR A 72 12.03 -11.78 11.42
CA THR A 72 11.52 -10.58 10.73
C THR A 72 10.00 -10.58 10.64
N ASP A 73 9.37 -11.73 10.39
CA ASP A 73 7.91 -11.85 10.37
C ASP A 73 7.26 -11.43 11.70
N ASP A 74 7.88 -11.75 12.82
CA ASP A 74 7.39 -11.35 14.14
C ASP A 74 7.49 -9.86 14.36
N ILE A 75 8.56 -9.22 13.91
CA ILE A 75 8.69 -7.75 13.96
C ILE A 75 7.63 -7.08 13.09
N ILE A 76 7.39 -7.59 11.88
CA ILE A 76 6.34 -7.09 10.99
C ILE A 76 4.97 -7.20 11.64
N ARG A 77 4.64 -8.34 12.24
CA ARG A 77 3.40 -8.56 12.98
C ARG A 77 3.22 -7.56 14.12
N GLN A 78 4.26 -7.35 14.92
CA GLN A 78 4.21 -6.42 16.04
C GLN A 78 3.94 -4.99 15.57
N ARG A 79 4.61 -4.54 14.51
CA ARG A 79 4.45 -3.18 13.97
C ARG A 79 3.10 -2.93 13.33
N LEU A 80 2.49 -3.97 12.76
CA LEU A 80 1.21 -3.88 12.08
C LEU A 80 0.03 -4.38 12.94
N ALA A 81 0.27 -4.76 14.20
CA ALA A 81 -0.79 -5.28 15.07
C ALA A 81 -1.96 -4.32 15.23
N HIS A 82 -1.70 -3.02 15.35
CA HIS A 82 -2.75 -2.01 15.49
C HIS A 82 -3.58 -1.81 14.22
N PHE A 83 -3.14 -2.31 13.08
CA PHE A 83 -3.91 -2.27 11.83
C PHE A 83 -5.16 -3.14 11.91
N GLU A 84 -5.18 -4.14 12.76
CA GLU A 84 -6.36 -4.99 12.98
C GLU A 84 -7.58 -4.20 13.47
N GLU A 85 -7.36 -3.06 14.10
CA GLU A 85 -8.42 -2.15 14.54
C GLU A 85 -9.03 -1.33 13.38
N LEU A 86 -8.36 -1.30 12.24
CA LEU A 86 -8.82 -0.61 11.03
C LEU A 86 -9.52 -1.57 10.09
N THR A 87 -10.54 -1.07 9.40
CA THR A 87 -11.26 -1.86 8.39
C THR A 87 -10.30 -2.29 7.26
N GLY A 88 -10.24 -3.60 7.02
CA GLY A 88 -9.31 -4.17 6.04
C GLY A 88 -7.87 -4.31 6.52
N GLY A 89 -7.58 -3.95 7.76
CA GLY A 89 -6.22 -3.93 8.30
C GLY A 89 -5.60 -5.31 8.45
N PHE A 90 -6.40 -6.32 8.77
CA PHE A 90 -5.92 -7.70 8.86
C PHE A 90 -5.35 -8.17 7.51
N ASP A 91 -6.10 -7.98 6.43
CA ASP A 91 -5.67 -8.34 5.08
C ASP A 91 -4.47 -7.49 4.63
N PHE A 92 -4.46 -6.20 4.95
CA PHE A 92 -3.33 -5.32 4.66
C PHE A 92 -2.03 -5.85 5.30
N ALA A 93 -2.07 -6.18 6.58
CA ALA A 93 -0.92 -6.75 7.29
C ALA A 93 -0.48 -8.10 6.67
N GLN A 94 -1.45 -8.93 6.30
CA GLN A 94 -1.18 -10.20 5.61
C GLN A 94 -0.45 -9.98 4.29
N VAL A 95 -0.86 -8.99 3.50
CA VAL A 95 -0.21 -8.67 2.22
C VAL A 95 1.24 -8.21 2.43
N ILE A 96 1.51 -7.39 3.43
CA ILE A 96 2.89 -6.97 3.74
C ILE A 96 3.74 -8.18 4.16
N ARG A 97 3.20 -9.09 4.95
CA ARG A 97 3.88 -10.33 5.32
C ARG A 97 4.16 -11.24 4.13
N ARG A 98 3.22 -11.32 3.17
CA ARG A 98 3.44 -12.05 1.91
C ARG A 98 4.54 -11.42 1.06
N TYR A 99 4.61 -10.11 1.04
CA TYR A 99 5.72 -9.42 0.38
C TYR A 99 7.07 -9.83 1.00
N TRP A 100 7.16 -9.83 2.32
CA TRP A 100 8.35 -10.29 3.04
C TRP A 100 8.68 -11.75 2.71
N GLU A 101 7.71 -12.63 2.72
CA GLU A 101 7.88 -14.04 2.34
C GLU A 101 8.48 -14.17 0.93
N GLY A 102 7.96 -13.43 -0.03
CA GLY A 102 8.49 -13.40 -1.40
C GLY A 102 9.92 -12.86 -1.46
N HIS A 103 10.23 -11.86 -0.65
CA HIS A 103 11.59 -11.33 -0.54
C HIS A 103 12.57 -12.38 0.02
N GLU A 104 12.18 -13.06 1.09
CA GLU A 104 13.00 -14.07 1.77
C GLU A 104 13.25 -15.31 0.89
N THR A 105 12.23 -15.75 0.16
CA THR A 105 12.29 -16.95 -0.68
C THR A 105 12.71 -16.69 -2.12
N GLY A 106 12.82 -15.44 -2.53
CA GLY A 106 13.11 -15.06 -3.92
C GLY A 106 11.91 -15.24 -4.85
N ASP A 107 10.69 -15.29 -4.33
CA ASP A 107 9.46 -15.40 -5.12
C ASP A 107 8.98 -14.03 -5.58
N GLU A 108 9.42 -13.64 -6.78
CA GLU A 108 9.07 -12.36 -7.38
C GLU A 108 7.59 -12.25 -7.76
N GLU A 109 6.92 -13.38 -8.06
CA GLU A 109 5.48 -13.38 -8.35
C GLU A 109 4.68 -13.04 -7.10
N LEU A 110 5.07 -13.58 -5.95
CA LEU A 110 4.43 -13.28 -4.67
C LEU A 110 4.61 -11.81 -4.28
N LYS A 111 5.81 -11.27 -4.44
CA LYS A 111 6.09 -9.84 -4.21
C LYS A 111 5.23 -8.96 -5.14
N SER A 112 5.19 -9.29 -6.42
CA SER A 112 4.39 -8.57 -7.41
C SER A 112 2.89 -8.62 -7.08
N ALA A 113 2.38 -9.78 -6.67
CA ALA A 113 0.98 -9.94 -6.27
C ALA A 113 0.64 -9.05 -5.05
N ALA A 114 1.54 -8.97 -4.08
CA ALA A 114 1.36 -8.10 -2.92
C ALA A 114 1.25 -6.62 -3.32
N ILE A 115 2.13 -6.14 -4.17
CA ILE A 115 2.09 -4.76 -4.67
C ILE A 115 0.82 -4.50 -5.50
N ARG A 116 0.40 -5.42 -6.34
CA ARG A 116 -0.84 -5.32 -7.11
C ARG A 116 -2.07 -5.19 -6.22
N TRP A 117 -2.12 -5.95 -5.13
CA TRP A 117 -3.22 -5.85 -4.18
C TRP A 117 -3.26 -4.47 -3.51
N LEU A 118 -2.10 -3.95 -3.09
CA LEU A 118 -1.99 -2.62 -2.49
C LEU A 118 -2.39 -1.51 -3.46
N ARG A 119 -2.18 -1.71 -4.76
CA ARG A 119 -2.60 -0.78 -5.82
C ARG A 119 -4.07 -0.89 -6.19
N GLY A 120 -4.81 -1.85 -5.65
CA GLY A 120 -6.20 -2.07 -6.03
C GLY A 120 -6.38 -2.69 -7.41
N GLU A 121 -5.43 -3.47 -7.88
CA GLU A 121 -5.40 -4.03 -9.25
C GLU A 121 -5.99 -5.45 -9.35
N PHE A 122 -6.39 -6.08 -8.24
CA PHE A 122 -7.09 -7.35 -8.30
C PHE A 122 -8.56 -7.14 -8.67
N ALA A 123 -9.02 -7.85 -9.70
CA ALA A 123 -10.39 -7.75 -10.19
C ALA A 123 -11.37 -8.57 -9.32
N THR A 124 -10.93 -9.68 -8.75
CA THR A 124 -11.78 -10.60 -7.98
C THR A 124 -11.16 -10.98 -6.64
N LYS A 125 -12.01 -11.22 -5.65
CA LYS A 125 -11.60 -11.74 -4.34
C LYS A 125 -11.02 -13.14 -4.46
N THR A 126 -11.51 -13.94 -5.40
CA THR A 126 -11.03 -15.31 -5.65
C THR A 126 -9.56 -15.30 -6.06
N ASP A 127 -9.17 -14.43 -6.99
CA ASP A 127 -7.78 -14.31 -7.44
C ASP A 127 -6.87 -13.81 -6.33
N ALA A 128 -7.32 -12.81 -5.56
CA ALA A 128 -6.57 -12.30 -4.42
C ALA A 128 -6.38 -13.36 -3.33
N ARG A 129 -7.40 -14.14 -3.04
CA ARG A 129 -7.33 -15.24 -2.08
C ARG A 129 -6.34 -16.32 -2.52
N LYS A 130 -6.38 -16.67 -3.80
CA LYS A 130 -5.46 -17.66 -4.37
C LYS A 130 -4.01 -17.19 -4.33
N ALA A 131 -3.77 -15.93 -4.64
CA ALA A 131 -2.42 -15.36 -4.71
C ALA A 131 -1.84 -15.03 -3.33
N LEU A 132 -2.64 -14.51 -2.39
CA LEU A 132 -2.18 -13.91 -1.15
C LEU A 132 -2.84 -14.44 0.13
N GLY A 133 -3.89 -15.25 0.00
CA GLY A 133 -4.65 -15.75 1.15
C GLY A 133 -5.54 -14.70 1.82
N VAL A 134 -5.79 -13.58 1.17
CA VAL A 134 -6.65 -12.51 1.66
C VAL A 134 -8.12 -12.73 1.27
N ARG A 135 -9.03 -12.05 1.96
CA ARG A 135 -10.49 -12.19 1.75
C ARG A 135 -11.11 -10.98 1.06
N THR A 136 -10.38 -9.89 0.96
CA THR A 136 -10.86 -8.61 0.44
C THR A 136 -9.98 -8.10 -0.69
N ILE A 137 -10.54 -7.20 -1.46
CA ILE A 137 -9.83 -6.40 -2.46
C ILE A 137 -10.27 -4.96 -2.32
N VAL A 138 -9.52 -4.04 -2.89
CA VAL A 138 -9.98 -2.66 -3.04
C VAL A 138 -11.15 -2.64 -4.01
N ASN A 139 -12.29 -2.12 -3.56
CA ASN A 139 -13.47 -1.86 -4.38
C ASN A 139 -13.98 -0.43 -4.12
N ASP A 140 -15.01 0.00 -4.85
CA ASP A 140 -15.50 1.37 -4.71
C ASP A 140 -15.90 1.74 -3.28
N ALA A 141 -16.45 0.78 -2.53
CA ALA A 141 -16.88 1.00 -1.15
C ALA A 141 -15.72 1.05 -0.14
N SER A 142 -14.57 0.48 -0.47
CA SER A 142 -13.43 0.36 0.45
C SER A 142 -12.27 1.30 0.16
N VAL A 143 -12.36 2.13 -0.86
CA VAL A 143 -11.28 3.07 -1.25
C VAL A 143 -10.84 3.94 -0.07
N TYR A 144 -11.79 4.50 0.65
CA TYR A 144 -11.48 5.37 1.79
C TYR A 144 -10.74 4.61 2.91
N ASP A 145 -11.16 3.38 3.20
CA ASP A 145 -10.50 2.54 4.19
C ASP A 145 -9.06 2.22 3.78
N HIS A 146 -8.84 1.93 2.50
CA HIS A 146 -7.49 1.68 1.97
C HIS A 146 -6.60 2.92 2.00
N LEU A 147 -7.14 4.10 1.77
CA LEU A 147 -6.39 5.36 1.93
C LEU A 147 -5.94 5.56 3.38
N LYS A 148 -6.80 5.25 4.35
CA LYS A 148 -6.44 5.28 5.78
C LYS A 148 -5.32 4.29 6.10
N LEU A 149 -5.41 3.07 5.57
CA LEU A 149 -4.41 2.04 5.77
C LEU A 149 -3.06 2.45 5.18
N LEU A 150 -3.04 3.00 3.96
CA LEU A 150 -1.82 3.51 3.35
C LEU A 150 -1.23 4.68 4.14
N SER A 151 -2.07 5.59 4.63
CA SER A 151 -1.63 6.71 5.46
C SER A 151 -0.94 6.24 6.75
N ALA A 152 -1.52 5.26 7.43
CA ALA A 152 -0.91 4.64 8.61
C ALA A 152 0.39 3.91 8.25
N PHE A 153 0.39 3.18 7.13
CA PHE A 153 1.54 2.39 6.70
C PHE A 153 2.76 3.24 6.35
N VAL A 154 2.58 4.35 5.63
CA VAL A 154 3.71 5.22 5.28
C VAL A 154 4.36 5.81 6.53
N CYS A 155 3.59 6.08 7.59
CA CYS A 155 4.14 6.50 8.87
C CYS A 155 4.97 5.37 9.53
N GLU A 156 4.49 4.13 9.49
CA GLU A 156 5.24 2.97 9.97
C GLU A 156 6.53 2.73 9.16
N ALA A 157 6.52 3.07 7.88
CA ALA A 157 7.70 2.98 7.02
C ALA A 157 8.72 4.11 7.23
N GLY A 158 8.43 5.04 8.15
CA GLY A 158 9.35 6.11 8.53
C GLY A 158 9.14 7.44 7.81
N TYR A 159 8.06 7.59 7.04
CA TYR A 159 7.68 8.87 6.45
C TYR A 159 6.81 9.69 7.41
N LYS A 160 6.69 10.98 7.16
CA LYS A 160 5.92 11.89 8.04
C LYS A 160 4.42 11.84 7.83
N GLY A 161 3.98 11.33 6.70
CA GLY A 161 2.56 11.20 6.39
C GLY A 161 2.32 11.05 4.89
N LEU A 162 1.05 10.96 4.53
CA LEU A 162 0.56 10.84 3.15
C LEU A 162 -0.22 12.10 2.77
N LEU A 163 0.19 12.72 1.67
CA LEU A 163 -0.54 13.81 1.04
C LEU A 163 -1.24 13.30 -0.21
N VAL A 164 -2.56 13.45 -0.25
CA VAL A 164 -3.38 13.09 -1.41
C VAL A 164 -3.76 14.35 -2.17
N GLY A 165 -3.38 14.42 -3.44
CA GLY A 165 -3.75 15.51 -4.33
C GLY A 165 -4.70 15.00 -5.41
N LEU A 166 -5.82 15.69 -5.56
CA LEU A 166 -6.80 15.44 -6.61
C LEU A 166 -6.92 16.69 -7.45
N ASP A 167 -6.67 16.58 -8.75
CA ASP A 167 -6.77 17.68 -9.69
C ASP A 167 -7.98 17.49 -10.59
N GLU A 168 -8.80 18.52 -10.71
CA GLU A 168 -10.00 18.46 -11.54
C GLU A 168 -9.64 18.92 -12.96
N MET A 169 -9.70 17.98 -13.90
CA MET A 169 -9.56 18.31 -15.32
C MET A 169 -10.85 18.91 -15.82
N VAL A 170 -10.76 20.15 -16.21
CA VAL A 170 -11.85 20.88 -16.85
C VAL A 170 -11.91 20.58 -18.35
#